data_ecd32191e8e35042fedba6dcd7eb6656
#
_entry.id   ecd32191e8e35042fedba6dcd7eb6656
#
_cell.length_a   1.000
_cell.length_b   1.000
_cell.length_c   1.000
_cell.angle_alpha   90.00
_cell.angle_beta   90.00
_cell.angle_gamma   90.00
#
_symmetry.space_group_name_H-M   'P 1'
#
loop_
_entity.id
_entity.type
_entity.pdbx_description
1 polymer ?
#
loop_
_entity_poly.entity_id
_entity_poly.type
_entity_poly.pdbx_seq_one_letter_code
_entity_poly.pdbx_strand_id
1 'polypeptide(L)'
;MDLPSDRPAHSGEFPSWDAALALVNHDLDALLPGRGPLRLWVMPPWDEEVGVPVYVVLPDGTWHGNQLPPGAGVAEVADAAQESVVERLWEVWPVCDEHRLGMHAREEEEAGRAVWWCSGGGGHVRGVVGELPVRRPARRDRRKRCNERKPGGLQ
;
A
#
# COMPACT_ATOMS: atom_id res chain seq x y z
N MET A 1 29.32 -23.32 2.89
CA MET A 1 29.12 -21.86 2.83
C MET A 1 27.66 -21.59 2.42
N ASP A 2 26.86 -21.11 3.37
CA ASP A 2 25.48 -20.84 3.08
C ASP A 2 25.38 -19.58 2.22
N LEU A 3 24.71 -19.69 1.07
CA LEU A 3 24.43 -18.54 0.25
C LEU A 3 23.47 -17.61 1.00
N PRO A 4 23.71 -16.30 0.98
CA PRO A 4 22.76 -15.39 1.58
C PRO A 4 21.39 -15.57 0.94
N SER A 5 20.39 -15.83 1.74
CA SER A 5 19.01 -16.00 1.29
C SER A 5 18.21 -14.74 1.53
N ASP A 6 17.14 -14.59 0.78
CA ASP A 6 16.18 -13.52 1.02
C ASP A 6 15.51 -13.72 2.39
N ARG A 7 15.13 -12.61 3.01
CA ARG A 7 14.54 -12.62 4.36
C ARG A 7 13.70 -11.39 4.60
N PRO A 8 12.75 -11.45 5.55
CA PRO A 8 12.09 -10.22 5.99
C PRO A 8 13.11 -9.32 6.70
N ALA A 9 12.91 -8.01 6.56
CA ALA A 9 13.72 -7.05 7.29
C ALA A 9 13.47 -7.20 8.80
N HIS A 10 14.53 -7.02 9.59
CA HIS A 10 14.38 -7.02 11.04
C HIS A 10 13.76 -5.71 11.51
N SER A 11 13.02 -5.76 12.62
CA SER A 11 12.45 -4.57 13.23
C SER A 11 13.59 -3.58 13.56
N GLY A 12 13.44 -2.32 13.08
CA GLY A 12 14.44 -1.28 13.29
C GLY A 12 15.64 -1.32 12.34
N GLU A 13 15.70 -2.26 11.42
CA GLU A 13 16.78 -2.32 10.42
C GLU A 13 16.72 -1.14 9.45
N PHE A 14 15.52 -0.72 9.07
CA PHE A 14 15.30 0.43 8.19
C PHE A 14 14.26 1.36 8.84
N PRO A 15 14.64 2.15 9.85
CA PRO A 15 13.67 2.87 10.67
C PRO A 15 12.75 3.83 9.89
N SER A 16 13.31 4.58 8.93
CA SER A 16 12.51 5.53 8.14
C SER A 16 11.52 4.80 7.21
N TRP A 17 11.94 3.67 6.63
CA TRP A 17 11.08 2.87 5.77
C TRP A 17 10.04 2.09 6.58
N ASP A 18 10.40 1.64 7.78
CA ASP A 18 9.43 1.03 8.70
C ASP A 18 8.32 2.00 9.05
N ALA A 19 8.68 3.25 9.36
CA ALA A 19 7.71 4.29 9.68
C ALA A 19 6.83 4.63 8.47
N ALA A 20 7.44 4.77 7.29
CA ALA A 20 6.70 5.03 6.05
C ALA A 20 5.74 3.89 5.73
N LEU A 21 6.20 2.66 5.86
CA LEU A 21 5.38 1.49 5.58
C LEU A 21 4.21 1.34 6.57
N ALA A 22 4.41 1.74 7.81
CA ALA A 22 3.32 1.75 8.80
C ALA A 22 2.18 2.70 8.36
N LEU A 23 2.52 3.86 7.80
CA LEU A 23 1.54 4.79 7.25
C LEU A 23 0.80 4.17 6.06
N VAL A 24 1.53 3.54 5.16
CA VAL A 24 0.97 2.90 3.97
C VAL A 24 0.06 1.73 4.37
N ASN A 25 0.47 0.94 5.35
CA ASN A 25 -0.33 -0.18 5.86
C ASN A 25 -1.63 0.29 6.50
N HIS A 26 -1.62 1.44 7.16
CA HIS A 26 -2.85 2.04 7.67
C HIS A 26 -3.85 2.26 6.53
N ASP A 27 -3.39 2.83 5.43
CA ASP A 27 -4.25 3.15 4.29
C ASP A 27 -4.66 1.90 3.51
N LEU A 28 -3.81 0.89 3.47
CA LEU A 28 -4.17 -0.40 2.88
C LEU A 28 -5.31 -1.04 3.69
N ASP A 29 -5.18 -1.11 4.99
CA ASP A 29 -6.20 -1.69 5.86
C ASP A 29 -7.50 -0.87 5.83
N ALA A 30 -7.39 0.45 5.71
CA ALA A 30 -8.57 1.33 5.63
C ALA A 30 -9.44 1.05 4.41
N LEU A 31 -8.84 0.76 3.26
CA LEU A 31 -9.57 0.57 2.00
C LEU A 31 -9.70 -0.89 1.56
N LEU A 32 -8.70 -1.72 1.89
CA LEU A 32 -8.68 -3.15 1.53
C LEU A 32 -8.34 -3.97 2.78
N PRO A 33 -9.27 -4.04 3.75
CA PRO A 33 -9.00 -4.77 4.99
C PRO A 33 -8.71 -6.25 4.72
N GLY A 34 -7.74 -6.80 5.47
CA GLY A 34 -7.36 -8.20 5.37
C GLY A 34 -6.35 -8.52 4.27
N ARG A 35 -5.90 -7.53 3.49
CA ARG A 35 -4.92 -7.75 2.42
C ARG A 35 -3.47 -7.59 2.88
N GLY A 36 -3.23 -6.85 3.94
CA GLY A 36 -1.92 -6.62 4.53
C GLY A 36 -1.69 -7.43 5.79
N PRO A 37 -0.63 -7.11 6.52
CA PRO A 37 0.24 -5.97 6.26
C PRO A 37 1.31 -6.25 5.22
N LEU A 38 1.72 -5.21 4.51
CA LEU A 38 2.90 -5.24 3.67
C LEU A 38 4.14 -5.23 4.55
N ARG A 39 5.22 -5.82 4.05
CA ARG A 39 6.48 -5.94 4.78
C ARG A 39 7.65 -5.55 3.91
N LEU A 40 8.76 -5.18 4.53
CA LEU A 40 10.02 -4.99 3.85
C LEU A 40 10.72 -6.34 3.74
N TRP A 41 11.21 -6.65 2.56
CA TRP A 41 11.90 -7.91 2.27
C TRP A 41 13.28 -7.61 1.72
N VAL A 42 14.29 -8.23 2.32
CA VAL A 42 15.70 -8.03 1.95
C VAL A 42 16.13 -9.17 1.05
N MET A 43 16.65 -8.83 -0.12
CA MET A 43 17.19 -9.80 -1.07
C MET A 43 18.70 -9.89 -0.93
N PRO A 44 19.31 -11.02 -1.32
CA PRO A 44 20.76 -11.11 -1.35
C PRO A 44 21.35 -10.04 -2.29
N PRO A 45 22.46 -9.39 -1.90
CA PRO A 45 23.09 -8.43 -2.80
C PRO A 45 23.69 -9.15 -4.01
N TRP A 46 23.28 -8.73 -5.19
CA TRP A 46 23.83 -9.24 -6.44
C TRP A 46 25.01 -8.42 -6.94
N ASP A 47 25.24 -7.27 -6.32
CA ASP A 47 26.37 -6.39 -6.57
C ASP A 47 26.68 -5.63 -5.27
N GLU A 48 27.91 -5.76 -4.78
CA GLU A 48 28.34 -5.11 -3.54
C GLU A 48 28.31 -3.58 -3.62
N GLU A 49 28.46 -3.02 -4.82
CA GLU A 49 28.42 -1.58 -5.00
C GLU A 49 27.03 -0.97 -4.92
N VAL A 50 26.02 -1.74 -5.23
CA VAL A 50 24.61 -1.26 -5.28
C VAL A 50 23.93 -1.36 -3.92
N GLY A 51 24.53 -2.08 -2.97
CA GLY A 51 23.94 -2.30 -1.64
C GLY A 51 22.90 -3.39 -1.64
N VAL A 52 22.18 -3.52 -0.54
CA VAL A 52 21.23 -4.59 -0.31
C VAL A 52 19.87 -4.20 -0.89
N PRO A 53 19.33 -4.99 -1.85
CA PRO A 53 18.00 -4.70 -2.40
C PRO A 53 16.89 -4.95 -1.38
N VAL A 54 16.02 -3.97 -1.22
CA VAL A 54 14.85 -4.09 -0.31
C VAL A 54 13.58 -3.81 -1.11
N TYR A 55 12.61 -4.71 -0.97
CA TYR A 55 11.32 -4.63 -1.65
C TYR A 55 10.18 -4.52 -0.67
N VAL A 56 9.09 -3.92 -1.11
CA VAL A 56 7.82 -3.93 -0.38
C VAL A 56 7.01 -5.13 -0.87
N VAL A 57 6.74 -6.07 0.02
CA VAL A 57 6.11 -7.34 -0.34
C VAL A 57 4.77 -7.52 0.36
N LEU A 58 3.91 -8.32 -0.25
CA LEU A 58 2.65 -8.76 0.31
C LEU A 58 2.89 -9.82 1.41
N PRO A 59 1.85 -10.13 2.22
CA PRO A 59 2.00 -11.15 3.27
C PRO A 59 2.46 -12.52 2.77
N ASP A 60 2.18 -12.87 1.52
CA ASP A 60 2.63 -14.13 0.91
C ASP A 60 4.07 -14.06 0.36
N GLY A 61 4.74 -12.90 0.50
CA GLY A 61 6.11 -12.70 0.05
C GLY A 61 6.24 -12.29 -1.42
N THR A 62 5.14 -12.11 -2.13
CA THR A 62 5.19 -11.66 -3.53
C THR A 62 5.25 -10.14 -3.61
N TRP A 63 5.84 -9.65 -4.69
CA TRP A 63 5.96 -8.21 -4.96
C TRP A 63 5.95 -7.94 -6.45
N HIS A 64 5.89 -6.65 -6.81
CA HIS A 64 6.07 -6.19 -8.18
C HIS A 64 6.85 -4.86 -8.16
N GLY A 65 7.61 -4.62 -9.21
CA GLY A 65 8.35 -3.37 -9.36
C GLY A 65 9.78 -3.45 -8.88
N ASN A 66 10.37 -2.29 -8.68
CA ASN A 66 11.78 -2.13 -8.35
C ASN A 66 12.02 -2.09 -6.85
N GLN A 67 13.28 -2.33 -6.47
CA GLN A 67 13.73 -2.13 -5.10
C GLN A 67 13.58 -0.67 -4.67
N LEU A 68 13.47 -0.45 -3.38
CA LEU A 68 13.45 0.91 -2.84
C LEU A 68 14.79 1.60 -3.13
N PRO A 69 14.77 2.82 -3.70
CA PRO A 69 16.02 3.56 -3.91
C PRO A 69 16.61 4.01 -2.59
N PRO A 70 17.95 4.16 -2.51
CA PRO A 70 18.57 4.72 -1.32
C PRO A 70 17.97 6.09 -0.97
N GLY A 71 17.65 6.30 0.29
CA GLY A 71 17.04 7.56 0.73
C GLY A 71 15.58 7.72 0.37
N ALA A 72 14.90 6.64 -0.03
CA ALA A 72 13.48 6.69 -0.36
C ALA A 72 12.65 7.29 0.79
N GLY A 73 11.78 8.23 0.44
CA GLY A 73 10.84 8.84 1.36
C GLY A 73 9.50 8.12 1.37
N VAL A 74 8.52 8.72 2.07
CA VAL A 74 7.19 8.13 2.21
C VAL A 74 6.52 7.92 0.85
N ALA A 75 6.62 8.87 -0.07
CA ALA A 75 6.01 8.75 -1.40
C ALA A 75 6.57 7.57 -2.18
N GLU A 76 7.87 7.35 -2.13
CA GLU A 76 8.51 6.25 -2.85
C GLU A 76 8.17 4.89 -2.24
N VAL A 77 8.09 4.81 -0.92
CA VAL A 77 7.62 3.59 -0.23
C VAL A 77 6.16 3.32 -0.60
N ALA A 78 5.33 4.36 -0.64
CA ALA A 78 3.93 4.24 -1.05
C ALA A 78 3.80 3.78 -2.50
N ASP A 79 4.63 4.30 -3.41
CA ASP A 79 4.63 3.87 -4.81
C ASP A 79 5.01 2.40 -4.96
N ALA A 80 6.04 1.96 -4.25
CA ALA A 80 6.47 0.55 -4.26
C ALA A 80 5.36 -0.36 -3.72
N ALA A 81 4.72 0.06 -2.65
CA ALA A 81 3.58 -0.65 -2.07
C ALA A 81 2.43 -0.74 -3.06
N GLN A 82 2.10 0.37 -3.72
CA GLN A 82 1.02 0.44 -4.71
C GLN A 82 1.26 -0.51 -5.88
N GLU A 83 2.48 -0.54 -6.40
CA GLU A 83 2.82 -1.48 -7.49
C GLU A 83 2.59 -2.93 -7.09
N SER A 84 3.05 -3.32 -5.91
CA SER A 84 2.86 -4.69 -5.44
C SER A 84 1.39 -5.03 -5.25
N VAL A 85 0.62 -4.13 -4.65
CA VAL A 85 -0.82 -4.35 -4.43
C VAL A 85 -1.57 -4.47 -5.75
N VAL A 86 -1.39 -3.50 -6.64
CA VAL A 86 -2.13 -3.45 -7.91
C VAL A 86 -1.80 -4.65 -8.79
N GLU A 87 -0.52 -4.97 -8.93
CA GLU A 87 -0.09 -6.02 -9.84
C GLU A 87 -0.31 -7.43 -9.28
N ARG A 88 -0.26 -7.61 -7.96
CA ARG A 88 -0.39 -8.94 -7.37
C ARG A 88 -1.81 -9.27 -6.90
N LEU A 89 -2.60 -8.26 -6.51
CA LEU A 89 -3.97 -8.46 -6.05
C LEU A 89 -5.02 -8.13 -7.12
N TRP A 90 -4.60 -7.56 -8.26
CA TRP A 90 -5.50 -7.15 -9.35
C TRP A 90 -6.58 -6.16 -8.88
N GLU A 91 -6.25 -5.34 -7.91
CA GLU A 91 -7.14 -4.32 -7.38
C GLU A 91 -6.47 -2.94 -7.46
N VAL A 92 -7.22 -1.95 -7.92
CA VAL A 92 -6.75 -0.57 -7.92
C VAL A 92 -6.79 -0.06 -6.48
N TRP A 93 -5.66 0.46 -6.00
CA TRP A 93 -5.53 0.98 -4.64
C TRP A 93 -4.43 2.02 -4.58
N PRO A 94 -4.62 3.11 -3.81
CA PRO A 94 -5.89 3.55 -3.26
C PRO A 94 -6.79 4.20 -4.30
N VAL A 95 -8.09 4.15 -4.10
CA VAL A 95 -9.07 4.72 -5.01
C VAL A 95 -9.70 5.95 -4.40
N CYS A 96 -9.80 7.01 -5.19
CA CYS A 96 -10.55 8.20 -4.81
C CYS A 96 -12.05 7.86 -4.83
N ASP A 97 -12.73 8.05 -3.70
CA ASP A 97 -14.14 7.72 -3.57
C ASP A 97 -15.04 8.67 -4.39
N GLU A 98 -14.55 9.86 -4.70
CA GLU A 98 -15.28 10.85 -5.50
C GLU A 98 -15.20 10.55 -7.00
N HIS A 99 -14.00 10.29 -7.52
CA HIS A 99 -13.76 10.10 -8.95
C HIS A 99 -13.59 8.65 -9.37
N ARG A 100 -13.44 7.75 -8.42
CA ARG A 100 -13.19 6.32 -8.62
C ARG A 100 -11.94 6.00 -9.43
N LEU A 101 -10.97 6.87 -9.36
CA LEU A 101 -9.66 6.71 -9.98
C LEU A 101 -8.62 6.31 -8.95
N GLY A 102 -7.63 5.56 -9.39
CA GLY A 102 -6.47 5.25 -8.56
C GLY A 102 -5.69 6.52 -8.25
N MET A 103 -5.28 6.65 -6.99
CA MET A 103 -4.50 7.82 -6.55
C MET A 103 -3.02 7.50 -6.57
N HIS A 104 -2.18 8.55 -6.62
CA HIS A 104 -0.74 8.44 -6.58
C HIS A 104 -0.18 9.21 -5.40
N ALA A 105 0.88 8.68 -4.79
CA ALA A 105 1.56 9.37 -3.72
C ALA A 105 2.44 10.49 -4.27
N ARG A 106 2.42 11.64 -3.62
CA ARG A 106 3.29 12.79 -3.94
C ARG A 106 3.89 13.34 -2.67
N GLU A 107 5.15 13.75 -2.75
CA GLU A 107 5.77 14.46 -1.64
C GLU A 107 5.23 15.87 -1.53
N GLU A 108 4.97 16.30 -0.30
CA GLU A 108 4.57 17.66 0.01
C GLU A 108 5.81 18.45 0.41
N GLU A 109 6.07 19.59 -0.24
CA GLU A 109 7.32 20.33 -0.11
C GLU A 109 7.63 20.80 1.31
N GLU A 110 6.61 21.08 2.12
CA GLU A 110 6.79 21.76 3.40
C GLU A 110 6.98 20.88 4.63
N ALA A 111 6.74 19.58 4.59
CA ALA A 111 6.64 18.82 5.82
C ALA A 111 7.23 17.41 5.82
N GLY A 112 7.96 16.99 4.80
CA GLY A 112 8.45 15.60 4.74
C GLY A 112 7.32 14.58 4.78
N ARG A 113 6.10 14.99 4.40
CA ARG A 113 4.93 14.12 4.31
C ARG A 113 4.62 13.82 2.86
N ALA A 114 3.90 12.74 2.64
CA ALA A 114 3.35 12.43 1.32
C ALA A 114 1.83 12.54 1.36
N VAL A 115 1.25 12.87 0.22
CA VAL A 115 -0.21 12.98 0.07
C VAL A 115 -0.66 12.07 -1.06
N TRP A 116 -1.91 11.62 -0.96
CA TRP A 116 -2.57 10.90 -2.06
C TRP A 116 -3.23 11.92 -2.98
N TRP A 117 -2.83 11.86 -4.24
CA TRP A 117 -3.30 12.79 -5.28
C TRP A 117 -4.16 12.06 -6.30
N CYS A 118 -5.31 12.64 -6.62
CA CYS A 118 -6.23 12.13 -7.63
C CYS A 118 -6.22 13.08 -8.85
N SER A 119 -6.14 12.51 -10.05
CA SER A 119 -6.15 13.29 -11.30
C SER A 119 -7.53 13.73 -11.73
N GLY A 120 -8.59 13.25 -11.09
CA GLY A 120 -9.95 13.62 -11.42
C GLY A 120 -10.29 15.07 -11.10
N GLY A 121 -11.22 15.67 -11.87
CA GLY A 121 -11.66 17.04 -11.63
C GLY A 121 -10.58 18.09 -11.78
N GLY A 122 -9.54 17.85 -12.57
CA GLY A 122 -8.41 18.78 -12.73
C GLY A 122 -7.30 18.57 -11.72
N GLY A 123 -7.39 17.55 -10.89
CA GLY A 123 -6.37 17.19 -9.91
C GLY A 123 -6.66 17.75 -8.52
N HIS A 124 -6.58 16.89 -7.50
CA HIS A 124 -6.76 17.31 -6.12
C HIS A 124 -6.06 16.37 -5.15
N VAL A 125 -5.69 16.89 -3.97
CA VAL A 125 -5.18 16.11 -2.87
C VAL A 125 -6.35 15.50 -2.12
N ARG A 126 -6.30 14.19 -1.90
CA ARG A 126 -7.39 13.49 -1.20
C ARG A 126 -7.13 13.33 0.29
N GLY A 127 -5.87 13.23 0.66
CA GLY A 127 -5.48 13.09 2.06
C GLY A 127 -4.00 12.85 2.22
N VAL A 128 -3.53 12.84 3.45
CA VAL A 128 -2.15 12.53 3.79
C VAL A 128 -1.97 11.02 3.84
N VAL A 129 -0.84 10.52 3.32
CA VAL A 129 -0.52 9.08 3.41
C VAL A 129 -0.46 8.70 4.89
N GLY A 130 -1.23 7.68 5.25
CA GLY A 130 -1.36 7.22 6.64
C GLY A 130 -2.61 7.71 7.35
N GLU A 131 -3.40 8.57 6.70
CA GLU A 131 -4.58 9.19 7.33
C GLU A 131 -5.88 8.99 6.55
N LEU A 132 -5.90 8.04 5.60
CA LEU A 132 -7.14 7.76 4.87
C LEU A 132 -8.20 7.19 5.81
N PRO A 133 -9.45 7.65 5.68
CA PRO A 133 -10.53 7.13 6.52
C PRO A 133 -10.91 5.72 6.10
N VAL A 134 -11.37 4.94 7.06
CA VAL A 134 -11.89 3.60 6.79
C VAL A 134 -13.10 3.71 5.87
N ARG A 135 -13.08 2.92 4.79
CA ARG A 135 -14.18 2.88 3.84
C ARG A 135 -15.40 2.23 4.47
N ARG A 136 -16.49 3.00 4.56
CA ARG A 136 -17.77 2.45 5.01
C ARG A 136 -18.57 1.99 3.79
N PRO A 137 -19.23 0.81 3.87
CA PRO A 137 -20.14 0.40 2.81
C PRO A 137 -21.27 1.44 2.66
N ALA A 138 -21.62 1.73 1.40
CA ALA A 138 -22.73 2.62 1.13
C ALA A 138 -24.04 1.99 1.68
N ARG A 139 -25.01 2.85 2.06
CA ARG A 139 -26.32 2.39 2.56
C ARG A 139 -26.98 1.38 1.63
N ARG A 140 -26.81 1.56 0.34
CA ARG A 140 -27.34 0.69 -0.70
C ARG A 140 -26.77 -0.73 -0.61
N ASP A 141 -25.48 -0.84 -0.36
CA ASP A 141 -24.81 -2.14 -0.23
C ASP A 141 -25.22 -2.86 1.04
N ARG A 142 -25.49 -2.12 2.11
CA ARG A 142 -26.00 -2.70 3.36
C ARG A 142 -27.38 -3.34 3.17
N ARG A 143 -28.27 -2.66 2.45
CA ARG A 143 -29.60 -3.19 2.15
C ARG A 143 -29.52 -4.44 1.28
N LYS A 144 -28.64 -4.43 0.28
CA LYS A 144 -28.42 -5.58 -0.59
C LYS A 144 -27.90 -6.78 0.20
N ARG A 145 -26.92 -6.56 1.08
CA ARG A 145 -26.38 -7.62 1.93
C ARG A 145 -27.42 -8.16 2.90
N CYS A 146 -28.27 -7.32 3.44
CA CYS A 146 -29.37 -7.76 4.32
C CYS A 146 -30.39 -8.60 3.58
N ASN A 147 -30.71 -8.26 2.33
CA ASN A 147 -31.62 -9.04 1.50
C ASN A 147 -31.04 -10.39 1.10
N GLU A 148 -29.73 -10.45 0.84
CA GLU A 148 -29.04 -11.70 0.51
C GLU A 148 -28.97 -12.65 1.71
N ARG A 149 -29.01 -12.13 2.94
CA ARG A 149 -28.99 -12.93 4.16
C ARG A 149 -30.37 -13.42 4.61
N LYS A 150 -31.44 -12.85 4.10
CA LYS A 150 -32.75 -13.36 4.39
C LYS A 150 -32.91 -14.75 3.73
N PRO A 151 -33.35 -15.78 4.48
CA PRO A 151 -33.60 -17.06 3.86
C PRO A 151 -34.66 -16.85 2.79
N GLY A 152 -34.23 -16.97 1.56
CA GLY A 152 -35.13 -16.90 0.43
C GLY A 152 -36.07 -18.09 0.46
N GLY A 153 -37.29 -17.86 0.13
CA GLY A 153 -38.20 -18.96 -0.03
C GLY A 153 -39.10 -19.29 1.16
N LEU A 154 -39.05 -18.46 2.16
CA LEU A 154 -40.18 -18.51 3.10
C LEU A 154 -41.37 -17.85 2.43
N GLN A 155 -42.19 -18.69 1.98
CA GLN A 155 -43.46 -18.33 1.41
C GLN A 155 -44.54 -18.36 2.44
#